data_0b95c3f9efad82cef1d0559af6f873f5
#
_entry.id   0b95c3f9efad82cef1d0559af6f873f5
#
_cell.length_a   1.000
_cell.length_b   1.000
_cell.length_c   1.000
_cell.angle_alpha   90.00
_cell.angle_beta   90.00
_cell.angle_gamma   90.00
#
_symmetry.space_group_name_H-M   'P 1'
#
loop_
_entity.id
_entity.type
_entity.pdbx_description
1 polymer ?
#
loop_
_entity_poly.entity_id
_entity_poly.type
_entity_poly.pdbx_seq_one_letter_code
_entity_poly.pdbx_strand_id
1 'polypeptide(L)'
;KVPHHRTGTKWGVYPMYDFAHGQSDFFEGVTHSICTLEFEVHRPLYDYFVDLLKKVEPDHEANYRPRQIEFNRLNLTYTMMSKRKLLQLVQEGHVAGWDDPRMPTVCGLRRRGYTPESIRGFIDKIGYTKYDGIIDMALLEHAVREDLNRRALRGSAVLDPIRLVITNYPEGQTEEMSFLNNPEDPESDSHIIRFSRELFIEAEDFMEDAPKKYFRMTPGQEVRLKSAYIVRCTGCKKDADGRVVEVYAEYDPETLSGRPESNRKVKGTIHWVSATDSVEAEVRLYDRLFVDENPAEAGKEKSLSELLNPDSLRIVTHARVEPFLAEAKQGEYYQFQRVGYFCLDPDSRPDHLVFNRTVSLKDTWKKVNK
;
A
#
# COMPACT_ATOMS: atom_id res chain seq x y z
N LYS A 1 6.80 16.26 -40.91
CA LYS A 1 6.41 14.90 -41.37
C LYS A 1 7.25 13.90 -40.57
N VAL A 2 6.59 13.04 -39.80
CA VAL A 2 7.24 11.95 -39.05
C VAL A 2 6.68 10.63 -39.57
N PRO A 3 7.51 9.61 -39.84
CA PRO A 3 7.02 8.30 -40.22
C PRO A 3 6.11 7.71 -39.15
N HIS A 4 4.96 7.17 -39.55
CA HIS A 4 4.03 6.52 -38.62
C HIS A 4 4.56 5.13 -38.26
N HIS A 5 4.49 4.76 -36.97
CA HIS A 5 5.07 3.52 -36.44
C HIS A 5 4.59 2.22 -37.12
N ARG A 6 3.37 2.21 -37.69
CA ARG A 6 2.79 1.05 -38.42
C ARG A 6 2.90 1.14 -39.93
N THR A 7 2.71 2.34 -40.49
CA THR A 7 2.57 2.52 -41.93
C THR A 7 3.73 3.26 -42.58
N GLY A 8 4.74 3.66 -41.78
CA GLY A 8 5.88 4.42 -42.29
C GLY A 8 5.45 5.71 -42.98
N THR A 9 5.93 5.92 -44.20
CA THR A 9 5.63 7.10 -45.02
C THR A 9 4.48 6.89 -46.01
N LYS A 10 3.70 5.78 -45.88
CA LYS A 10 2.64 5.44 -46.83
C LYS A 10 1.58 6.53 -46.94
N TRP A 11 1.27 7.19 -45.84
CA TRP A 11 0.26 8.25 -45.77
C TRP A 11 0.88 9.56 -45.36
N GLY A 12 0.49 10.64 -46.00
CA GLY A 12 0.96 12.01 -45.68
C GLY A 12 0.08 12.75 -44.69
N VAL A 13 -1.16 12.29 -44.53
CA VAL A 13 -2.17 12.86 -43.64
C VAL A 13 -2.87 11.73 -42.89
N TYR A 14 -3.10 11.93 -41.62
CA TYR A 14 -3.86 11.01 -40.74
C TYR A 14 -5.02 11.77 -40.10
N PRO A 15 -6.24 11.18 -40.07
CA PRO A 15 -7.34 11.78 -39.34
C PRO A 15 -7.03 11.76 -37.83
N MET A 16 -7.44 12.83 -37.19
CA MET A 16 -7.29 12.98 -35.73
C MET A 16 -8.45 12.32 -35.01
N TYR A 17 -8.35 12.27 -33.67
CA TYR A 17 -9.36 11.68 -32.78
C TYR A 17 -10.77 12.21 -33.07
N ASP A 18 -10.96 13.52 -33.19
CA ASP A 18 -12.27 14.15 -33.41
C ASP A 18 -12.97 13.69 -34.71
N PHE A 19 -12.18 13.37 -35.75
CA PHE A 19 -12.74 12.82 -36.97
C PHE A 19 -13.17 11.36 -36.81
N ALA A 20 -12.37 10.55 -36.13
CA ALA A 20 -12.57 9.10 -36.05
C ALA A 20 -13.62 8.69 -35.01
N HIS A 21 -13.66 9.39 -33.87
CA HIS A 21 -14.41 8.98 -32.69
C HIS A 21 -15.90 8.83 -32.94
N GLY A 22 -16.58 9.88 -33.43
CA GLY A 22 -18.04 9.83 -33.70
C GLY A 22 -18.40 8.82 -34.78
N GLN A 23 -17.53 8.61 -35.77
CA GLN A 23 -17.75 7.62 -36.83
C GLN A 23 -17.63 6.19 -36.28
N SER A 24 -16.62 5.89 -35.47
CA SER A 24 -16.48 4.57 -34.83
C SER A 24 -17.68 4.28 -33.95
N ASP A 25 -18.10 5.22 -33.11
CA ASP A 25 -19.26 5.06 -32.24
C ASP A 25 -20.54 4.76 -33.03
N PHE A 26 -20.73 5.44 -34.15
CA PHE A 26 -21.89 5.21 -34.99
C PHE A 26 -21.90 3.80 -35.60
N PHE A 27 -20.78 3.37 -36.20
CA PHE A 27 -20.69 2.06 -36.85
C PHE A 27 -20.63 0.88 -35.88
N GLU A 28 -20.07 1.08 -34.70
CA GLU A 28 -19.93 0.03 -33.68
C GLU A 28 -21.12 -0.08 -32.74
N GLY A 29 -22.12 0.75 -32.88
CA GLY A 29 -23.32 0.67 -32.06
C GLY A 29 -23.19 1.24 -30.65
N VAL A 30 -22.23 2.14 -30.41
CA VAL A 30 -22.00 2.77 -29.10
C VAL A 30 -23.10 3.81 -28.85
N THR A 31 -23.83 3.68 -27.75
CA THR A 31 -24.89 4.60 -27.36
C THR A 31 -24.42 5.80 -26.56
N HIS A 32 -23.46 5.55 -25.64
CA HIS A 32 -22.89 6.55 -24.73
C HIS A 32 -21.37 6.51 -24.83
N SER A 33 -20.81 7.53 -25.42
CA SER A 33 -19.38 7.69 -25.64
C SER A 33 -18.77 8.54 -24.54
N ILE A 34 -17.82 7.99 -23.82
CA ILE A 34 -17.21 8.62 -22.65
C ILE A 34 -15.83 9.15 -22.98
N CYS A 35 -15.57 10.43 -22.73
CA CYS A 35 -14.29 11.07 -22.97
C CYS A 35 -13.93 12.07 -21.85
N THR A 36 -12.73 12.66 -21.92
CA THR A 36 -12.27 13.68 -20.96
C THR A 36 -12.81 15.06 -21.31
N LEU A 37 -12.83 15.98 -20.32
CA LEU A 37 -13.36 17.34 -20.45
C LEU A 37 -12.71 18.16 -21.58
N GLU A 38 -11.49 17.84 -21.98
CA GLU A 38 -10.80 18.53 -23.08
C GLU A 38 -11.59 18.44 -24.43
N PHE A 39 -12.47 17.45 -24.58
CA PHE A 39 -13.31 17.26 -25.75
C PHE A 39 -14.70 17.91 -25.65
N GLU A 40 -15.04 18.58 -24.55
CA GLU A 40 -16.36 19.23 -24.39
C GLU A 40 -16.57 20.30 -25.46
N VAL A 41 -15.55 21.09 -25.75
CA VAL A 41 -15.61 22.12 -26.80
C VAL A 41 -15.71 21.54 -28.22
N HIS A 42 -15.37 20.24 -28.39
CA HIS A 42 -15.42 19.53 -29.67
C HIS A 42 -16.74 18.77 -29.86
N ARG A 43 -17.65 18.75 -28.89
CA ARG A 43 -18.96 18.06 -29.01
C ARG A 43 -19.77 18.51 -30.25
N PRO A 44 -19.80 19.79 -30.65
CA PRO A 44 -20.50 20.16 -31.88
C PRO A 44 -19.91 19.50 -33.14
N LEU A 45 -18.61 19.24 -33.17
CA LEU A 45 -17.95 18.53 -34.28
C LEU A 45 -18.30 17.04 -34.28
N TYR A 46 -18.33 16.40 -33.09
CA TYR A 46 -18.81 15.03 -32.91
C TYR A 46 -20.25 14.87 -33.42
N ASP A 47 -21.13 15.75 -32.99
CA ASP A 47 -22.53 15.77 -33.41
C ASP A 47 -22.68 15.95 -34.91
N TYR A 48 -21.90 16.84 -35.51
CA TYR A 48 -21.88 17.08 -36.95
C TYR A 48 -21.52 15.83 -37.76
N PHE A 49 -20.47 15.11 -37.37
CA PHE A 49 -20.11 13.87 -38.07
C PHE A 49 -21.14 12.77 -37.90
N VAL A 50 -21.75 12.60 -36.74
CA VAL A 50 -22.82 11.65 -36.51
C VAL A 50 -24.05 11.98 -37.38
N ASP A 51 -24.44 13.25 -37.46
CA ASP A 51 -25.57 13.70 -38.29
C ASP A 51 -25.28 13.58 -39.78
N LEU A 52 -24.01 13.75 -40.19
CA LEU A 52 -23.58 13.53 -41.57
C LEU A 52 -23.65 12.04 -41.93
N LEU A 53 -23.18 11.15 -41.08
CA LEU A 53 -23.25 9.70 -41.30
C LEU A 53 -24.67 9.20 -41.44
N LYS A 54 -25.60 9.68 -40.61
CA LYS A 54 -27.04 9.36 -40.76
C LYS A 54 -27.63 9.75 -42.10
N LYS A 55 -27.10 10.78 -42.77
CA LYS A 55 -27.53 11.18 -44.13
C LYS A 55 -26.90 10.33 -45.23
N VAL A 56 -25.64 9.90 -45.00
CA VAL A 56 -24.90 9.14 -46.01
C VAL A 56 -25.17 7.66 -45.93
N GLU A 57 -25.49 7.13 -44.75
CA GLU A 57 -25.81 5.74 -44.44
C GLU A 57 -27.22 5.62 -43.81
N PRO A 58 -28.31 5.98 -44.55
CA PRO A 58 -29.65 6.03 -44.00
C PRO A 58 -30.20 4.66 -43.60
N ASP A 59 -29.68 3.59 -44.20
CA ASP A 59 -30.10 2.20 -43.95
C ASP A 59 -29.27 1.50 -42.90
N HIS A 60 -28.32 2.19 -42.26
CA HIS A 60 -27.54 1.61 -41.17
C HIS A 60 -28.46 1.27 -39.98
N GLU A 61 -28.33 0.06 -39.42
CA GLU A 61 -29.22 -0.51 -38.40
C GLU A 61 -29.32 0.35 -37.12
N ALA A 62 -28.43 1.30 -36.94
CA ALA A 62 -28.42 2.19 -35.80
C ALA A 62 -29.47 3.29 -35.88
N ASN A 63 -30.66 3.04 -35.40
CA ASN A 63 -31.70 4.06 -35.22
C ASN A 63 -31.46 5.05 -34.06
N TYR A 64 -30.34 4.93 -33.36
CA TYR A 64 -30.01 5.80 -32.25
C TYR A 64 -28.96 6.80 -32.67
N ARG A 65 -28.78 7.84 -31.87
CA ARG A 65 -27.73 8.84 -32.02
C ARG A 65 -26.71 8.68 -30.86
N PRO A 66 -25.47 8.32 -31.14
CA PRO A 66 -24.44 8.29 -30.11
C PRO A 66 -24.38 9.64 -29.37
N ARG A 67 -24.10 9.60 -28.07
CA ARG A 67 -23.99 10.80 -27.22
C ARG A 67 -22.61 10.84 -26.61
N GLN A 68 -21.88 11.91 -26.87
CA GLN A 68 -20.63 12.19 -26.19
C GLN A 68 -20.91 12.72 -24.78
N ILE A 69 -20.24 12.14 -23.79
CA ILE A 69 -20.34 12.49 -22.37
C ILE A 69 -18.93 12.71 -21.84
N GLU A 70 -18.66 13.90 -21.36
CA GLU A 70 -17.35 14.27 -20.83
C GLU A 70 -17.36 14.25 -19.30
N PHE A 71 -16.20 13.91 -18.74
CA PHE A 71 -15.96 13.92 -17.31
C PHE A 71 -14.52 14.38 -17.00
N ASN A 72 -14.28 14.84 -15.78
CA ASN A 72 -12.96 15.30 -15.36
C ASN A 72 -11.96 14.14 -15.29
N ARG A 73 -10.70 14.46 -15.52
CA ARG A 73 -9.59 13.54 -15.25
C ARG A 73 -9.36 13.45 -13.75
N LEU A 74 -9.17 12.23 -13.22
CA LEU A 74 -8.74 12.03 -11.86
C LEU A 74 -7.29 12.55 -11.70
N ASN A 75 -7.10 13.54 -10.85
CA ASN A 75 -5.80 14.01 -10.39
C ASN A 75 -5.70 13.76 -8.89
N LEU A 76 -4.55 13.25 -8.45
CA LEU A 76 -4.25 12.97 -7.06
C LEU A 76 -3.09 13.84 -6.59
N THR A 77 -3.15 14.27 -5.32
CA THR A 77 -2.01 14.94 -4.70
C THR A 77 -0.77 14.04 -4.73
N TYR A 78 0.42 14.62 -4.80
CA TYR A 78 1.71 13.93 -4.84
C TYR A 78 1.85 12.90 -5.97
N THR A 79 1.06 13.06 -7.05
CA THR A 79 0.99 12.07 -8.13
C THR A 79 1.08 12.74 -9.50
N MET A 80 1.94 12.20 -10.35
CA MET A 80 2.09 12.63 -11.74
C MET A 80 1.24 11.74 -12.66
N MET A 81 0.25 12.32 -13.36
CA MET A 81 -0.65 11.58 -14.25
C MET A 81 -0.28 11.71 -15.73
N SER A 82 0.81 12.42 -16.05
CA SER A 82 1.28 12.60 -17.43
C SER A 82 2.03 11.38 -17.93
N LYS A 83 1.50 10.67 -18.95
CA LYS A 83 2.15 9.51 -19.57
C LYS A 83 3.60 9.81 -20.01
N ARG A 84 3.84 10.99 -20.59
CA ARG A 84 5.19 11.41 -21.03
C ARG A 84 6.17 11.52 -19.87
N LYS A 85 5.72 12.09 -18.73
CA LYS A 85 6.54 12.22 -17.54
C LYS A 85 6.76 10.86 -16.85
N LEU A 86 5.74 10.00 -16.81
CA LEU A 86 5.89 8.64 -16.31
C LEU A 86 6.86 7.81 -17.16
N LEU A 87 6.81 7.95 -18.49
CA LEU A 87 7.79 7.31 -19.38
C LEU A 87 9.22 7.81 -19.10
N GLN A 88 9.39 9.10 -18.85
CA GLN A 88 10.68 9.68 -18.50
C GLN A 88 11.23 9.07 -17.20
N LEU A 89 10.40 8.87 -16.16
CA LEU A 89 10.81 8.19 -14.92
C LEU A 89 11.35 6.78 -15.16
N VAL A 90 10.72 6.03 -16.06
CA VAL A 90 11.15 4.68 -16.41
C VAL A 90 12.45 4.73 -17.22
N GLN A 91 12.55 5.61 -18.23
CA GLN A 91 13.73 5.72 -19.12
C GLN A 91 14.97 6.21 -18.37
N GLU A 92 14.81 7.10 -17.41
CA GLU A 92 15.90 7.64 -16.59
C GLU A 92 16.23 6.76 -15.36
N GLY A 93 15.50 5.65 -15.17
CA GLY A 93 15.78 4.69 -14.09
C GLY A 93 15.41 5.17 -12.69
N HIS A 94 14.55 6.18 -12.55
CA HIS A 94 14.03 6.65 -11.26
C HIS A 94 13.07 5.65 -10.61
N VAL A 95 12.43 4.82 -11.43
CA VAL A 95 11.57 3.71 -11.04
C VAL A 95 11.97 2.44 -11.77
N ALA A 96 11.66 1.27 -11.21
CA ALA A 96 12.05 -0.03 -11.77
C ALA A 96 11.34 -0.36 -13.11
N GLY A 97 10.15 0.20 -13.34
CA GLY A 97 9.35 -0.03 -14.53
C GLY A 97 7.94 0.51 -14.39
N TRP A 98 7.07 0.15 -15.34
CA TRP A 98 5.67 0.56 -15.33
C TRP A 98 4.86 -0.08 -14.21
N ASP A 99 5.35 -1.16 -13.63
CA ASP A 99 4.78 -1.88 -12.50
C ASP A 99 5.43 -1.52 -11.15
N ASP A 100 6.33 -0.52 -11.12
CA ASP A 100 6.90 -0.04 -9.86
C ASP A 100 5.76 0.38 -8.91
N PRO A 101 5.73 -0.11 -7.66
CA PRO A 101 4.67 0.20 -6.69
C PRO A 101 4.47 1.69 -6.36
N ARG A 102 5.37 2.57 -6.79
CA ARG A 102 5.25 4.04 -6.65
C ARG A 102 4.56 4.69 -7.84
N MET A 103 4.36 3.93 -8.94
CA MET A 103 3.73 4.42 -10.17
C MET A 103 2.20 4.36 -10.07
N PRO A 104 1.47 5.38 -10.56
CA PRO A 104 0.01 5.41 -10.56
C PRO A 104 -0.59 4.60 -11.72
N THR A 105 0.01 3.50 -12.06
CA THR A 105 -0.48 2.56 -13.09
C THR A 105 -1.27 1.43 -12.42
N VAL A 106 -2.17 0.79 -13.14
CA VAL A 106 -2.90 -0.37 -12.63
C VAL A 106 -1.93 -1.48 -12.22
N CYS A 107 -0.84 -1.67 -12.98
CA CYS A 107 0.19 -2.66 -12.65
C CYS A 107 0.96 -2.29 -11.38
N GLY A 108 1.35 -1.02 -11.22
CA GLY A 108 2.03 -0.54 -10.02
C GLY A 108 1.16 -0.62 -8.78
N LEU A 109 -0.10 -0.19 -8.87
CA LEU A 109 -1.06 -0.29 -7.77
C LEU A 109 -1.32 -1.75 -7.37
N ARG A 110 -1.48 -2.65 -8.34
CA ARG A 110 -1.64 -4.10 -8.10
C ARG A 110 -0.42 -4.67 -7.40
N ARG A 111 0.78 -4.39 -7.88
CA ARG A 111 2.04 -4.85 -7.27
C ARG A 111 2.23 -4.30 -5.86
N ARG A 112 1.76 -3.08 -5.60
CA ARG A 112 1.74 -2.49 -4.25
C ARG A 112 0.71 -3.13 -3.32
N GLY A 113 -0.24 -3.91 -3.86
CA GLY A 113 -1.27 -4.59 -3.07
C GLY A 113 -2.59 -3.82 -2.95
N TYR A 114 -2.86 -2.85 -3.83
CA TYR A 114 -4.17 -2.21 -3.92
C TYR A 114 -5.16 -3.20 -4.54
N THR A 115 -6.32 -3.36 -3.92
CA THR A 115 -7.37 -4.25 -4.40
C THR A 115 -8.27 -3.55 -5.42
N PRO A 116 -8.86 -4.27 -6.37
CA PRO A 116 -9.87 -3.69 -7.26
C PRO A 116 -11.04 -3.07 -6.50
N GLU A 117 -11.47 -3.70 -5.39
CA GLU A 117 -12.57 -3.24 -4.55
C GLU A 117 -12.24 -1.92 -3.86
N SER A 118 -11.02 -1.75 -3.36
CA SER A 118 -10.59 -0.50 -2.74
C SER A 118 -10.56 0.66 -3.74
N ILE A 119 -10.09 0.40 -4.97
CA ILE A 119 -10.06 1.41 -6.04
C ILE A 119 -11.49 1.78 -6.46
N ARG A 120 -12.38 0.80 -6.66
CA ARG A 120 -13.79 1.05 -6.98
C ARG A 120 -14.49 1.83 -5.86
N GLY A 121 -14.33 1.39 -4.61
CA GLY A 121 -14.90 2.09 -3.47
C GLY A 121 -14.39 3.52 -3.30
N PHE A 122 -13.13 3.79 -3.67
CA PHE A 122 -12.61 5.14 -3.75
C PHE A 122 -13.31 5.96 -4.85
N ILE A 123 -13.44 5.40 -6.08
CA ILE A 123 -14.11 6.08 -7.19
C ILE A 123 -15.58 6.36 -6.86
N ASP A 124 -16.28 5.42 -6.23
CA ASP A 124 -17.68 5.60 -5.80
C ASP A 124 -17.81 6.74 -4.78
N LYS A 125 -16.82 6.89 -3.87
CA LYS A 125 -16.80 7.99 -2.88
C LYS A 125 -16.59 9.36 -3.49
N ILE A 126 -15.71 9.49 -4.48
CA ILE A 126 -15.41 10.78 -5.12
C ILE A 126 -16.45 11.14 -6.18
N GLY A 127 -17.09 10.13 -6.78
CA GLY A 127 -18.00 10.28 -7.91
C GLY A 127 -17.28 10.79 -9.16
N TYR A 128 -18.09 11.24 -10.14
CA TYR A 128 -17.60 11.94 -11.33
C TYR A 128 -18.16 13.36 -11.39
N THR A 129 -17.41 14.24 -12.00
CA THR A 129 -17.79 15.67 -12.13
C THR A 129 -17.29 16.22 -13.45
N LYS A 130 -17.82 17.38 -13.84
CA LYS A 130 -17.33 18.18 -14.98
C LYS A 130 -16.40 19.33 -14.54
N TYR A 131 -15.93 19.33 -13.30
CA TYR A 131 -14.99 20.32 -12.80
C TYR A 131 -13.64 19.69 -12.53
N ASP A 132 -12.58 20.31 -13.00
CA ASP A 132 -11.22 19.89 -12.69
C ASP A 132 -10.94 20.10 -11.19
N GLY A 133 -10.31 19.11 -10.59
CA GLY A 133 -9.93 19.15 -9.19
C GLY A 133 -8.80 18.18 -8.90
N ILE A 134 -8.18 18.34 -7.74
CA ILE A 134 -7.16 17.44 -7.23
C ILE A 134 -7.73 16.77 -5.98
N ILE A 135 -7.74 15.46 -5.94
CA ILE A 135 -8.21 14.65 -4.81
C ILE A 135 -7.01 14.30 -3.93
N ASP A 136 -7.19 14.40 -2.62
CA ASP A 136 -6.13 14.02 -1.68
C ASP A 136 -5.85 12.50 -1.76
N MET A 137 -4.59 12.14 -1.98
CA MET A 137 -4.12 10.75 -2.00
C MET A 137 -4.47 10.01 -0.71
N ALA A 138 -4.57 10.72 0.43
CA ALA A 138 -4.97 10.13 1.70
C ALA A 138 -6.37 9.50 1.67
N LEU A 139 -7.28 10.00 0.82
CA LEU A 139 -8.61 9.40 0.64
C LEU A 139 -8.54 8.04 -0.08
N LEU A 140 -7.69 7.92 -1.09
CA LEU A 140 -7.44 6.63 -1.74
C LEU A 140 -6.81 5.64 -0.76
N GLU A 141 -5.77 6.06 -0.02
CA GLU A 141 -5.14 5.23 1.02
C GLU A 141 -6.12 4.83 2.12
N HIS A 142 -7.06 5.70 2.48
CA HIS A 142 -8.13 5.38 3.43
C HIS A 142 -9.04 4.27 2.89
N ALA A 143 -9.48 4.35 1.63
CA ALA A 143 -10.31 3.31 1.01
C ALA A 143 -9.58 1.94 0.98
N VAL A 144 -8.26 1.96 0.71
CA VAL A 144 -7.43 0.75 0.77
C VAL A 144 -7.37 0.17 2.20
N ARG A 145 -7.20 1.03 3.23
CA ARG A 145 -7.20 0.57 4.64
C ARG A 145 -8.53 -0.04 5.04
N GLU A 146 -9.66 0.57 4.64
CA GLU A 146 -11.00 0.05 4.94
C GLU A 146 -11.23 -1.32 4.33
N ASP A 147 -10.79 -1.53 3.09
CA ASP A 147 -10.93 -2.82 2.42
C ASP A 147 -10.01 -3.88 3.05
N LEU A 148 -8.72 -3.55 3.22
CA LEU A 148 -7.74 -4.47 3.78
C LEU A 148 -7.99 -4.81 5.26
N ASN A 149 -8.62 -3.92 6.04
CA ASN A 149 -8.97 -4.24 7.42
C ASN A 149 -9.92 -5.44 7.52
N ARG A 150 -10.79 -5.61 6.53
CA ARG A 150 -11.77 -6.71 6.49
C ARG A 150 -11.18 -8.03 5.99
N ARG A 151 -10.20 -7.98 5.09
CA ARG A 151 -9.71 -9.19 4.39
C ARG A 151 -8.28 -9.63 4.73
N ALA A 152 -7.44 -8.71 5.22
CA ALA A 152 -6.05 -9.03 5.47
C ALA A 152 -5.88 -9.95 6.68
N LEU A 153 -5.07 -10.99 6.53
CA LEU A 153 -4.68 -11.87 7.63
C LEU A 153 -3.66 -11.15 8.52
N ARG A 154 -3.79 -11.30 9.83
CA ARG A 154 -2.89 -10.67 10.82
C ARG A 154 -1.69 -11.58 11.04
N GLY A 155 -0.51 -10.99 11.01
CA GLY A 155 0.73 -11.68 11.31
C GLY A 155 1.74 -10.76 12.00
N SER A 156 2.68 -11.34 12.72
CA SER A 156 3.74 -10.60 13.40
C SER A 156 4.98 -10.54 12.53
N ALA A 157 5.47 -9.30 12.34
CA ALA A 157 6.72 -9.04 11.67
C ALA A 157 7.45 -7.91 12.40
N VAL A 158 8.74 -8.07 12.64
CA VAL A 158 9.63 -7.10 13.27
C VAL A 158 10.58 -6.59 12.21
N LEU A 159 10.51 -5.31 11.91
CA LEU A 159 11.27 -4.70 10.81
C LEU A 159 12.68 -4.29 11.20
N ASP A 160 12.84 -3.82 12.43
CA ASP A 160 14.13 -3.45 13.00
C ASP A 160 14.38 -4.27 14.29
N PRO A 161 14.80 -5.55 14.13
CA PRO A 161 14.79 -6.49 15.22
C PRO A 161 15.93 -6.26 16.21
N ILE A 162 15.57 -6.13 17.49
CA ILE A 162 16.50 -6.33 18.62
C ILE A 162 16.08 -7.55 19.42
N ARG A 163 17.05 -8.23 20.03
CA ARG A 163 16.80 -9.43 20.84
C ARG A 163 16.19 -9.06 22.19
N LEU A 164 15.10 -9.74 22.55
CA LEU A 164 14.50 -9.71 23.88
C LEU A 164 14.72 -11.08 24.54
N VAL A 165 15.39 -11.10 25.70
CA VAL A 165 15.61 -12.32 26.47
C VAL A 165 14.73 -12.32 27.71
N ILE A 166 13.86 -13.33 27.82
CA ILE A 166 13.00 -13.55 29.01
C ILE A 166 13.78 -14.37 30.02
N THR A 167 14.39 -13.71 30.98
CA THR A 167 15.43 -14.29 31.85
C THR A 167 14.95 -15.41 32.76
N ASN A 168 13.67 -15.36 33.19
CA ASN A 168 13.04 -16.36 34.02
C ASN A 168 12.24 -17.41 33.23
N TYR A 169 12.28 -17.40 31.88
CA TYR A 169 11.66 -18.46 31.07
C TYR A 169 12.65 -19.63 30.89
N PRO A 170 12.21 -20.88 31.01
CA PRO A 170 13.10 -22.04 30.95
C PRO A 170 13.83 -22.17 29.60
N GLU A 171 15.10 -22.51 29.64
CA GLU A 171 15.91 -22.74 28.43
C GLU A 171 15.37 -23.96 27.65
N GLY A 172 15.34 -23.83 26.32
CA GLY A 172 14.90 -24.89 25.41
C GLY A 172 13.40 -25.17 25.42
N GLN A 173 12.62 -24.52 26.29
CA GLN A 173 11.18 -24.63 26.31
C GLN A 173 10.55 -23.72 25.25
N THR A 174 9.52 -24.24 24.56
CA THR A 174 8.64 -23.46 23.68
C THR A 174 7.20 -23.72 24.07
N GLU A 175 6.35 -22.72 23.91
CA GLU A 175 4.92 -22.79 24.18
C GLU A 175 4.14 -22.32 22.96
N GLU A 176 3.15 -23.10 22.53
CA GLU A 176 2.28 -22.75 21.40
C GLU A 176 1.13 -21.88 21.85
N MET A 177 0.93 -20.77 21.14
CA MET A 177 -0.13 -19.81 21.40
C MET A 177 -0.96 -19.63 20.13
N SER A 178 -2.27 -19.59 20.29
CA SER A 178 -3.19 -19.33 19.18
C SER A 178 -3.27 -17.82 18.90
N PHE A 179 -3.19 -17.48 17.63
CA PHE A 179 -3.31 -16.11 17.12
C PHE A 179 -4.39 -16.03 16.05
N LEU A 180 -5.41 -15.22 16.27
CA LEU A 180 -6.54 -15.08 15.34
C LEU A 180 -6.11 -14.39 14.05
N ASN A 181 -6.37 -15.02 12.90
CA ASN A 181 -5.97 -14.53 11.58
C ASN A 181 -6.66 -13.21 11.21
N ASN A 182 -7.95 -13.07 11.54
CA ASN A 182 -8.65 -11.81 11.31
C ASN A 182 -9.72 -11.56 12.38
N PRO A 183 -9.52 -10.62 13.31
CA PRO A 183 -10.48 -10.32 14.36
C PRO A 183 -11.77 -9.62 13.87
N GLU A 184 -11.79 -9.12 12.63
CA GLU A 184 -12.98 -8.52 12.01
C GLU A 184 -13.88 -9.57 11.33
N ASP A 185 -13.40 -10.81 11.19
CA ASP A 185 -14.13 -11.92 10.61
C ASP A 185 -14.39 -12.98 11.68
N PRO A 186 -15.65 -13.17 12.13
CA PRO A 186 -16.01 -14.17 13.13
C PRO A 186 -15.71 -15.62 12.73
N GLU A 187 -15.65 -15.89 11.41
CA GLU A 187 -15.36 -17.22 10.84
C GLU A 187 -13.87 -17.43 10.60
N SER A 188 -13.03 -16.47 11.01
CA SER A 188 -11.59 -16.52 10.73
C SER A 188 -10.89 -17.59 11.54
N ASP A 189 -10.07 -18.38 10.87
CA ASP A 189 -9.15 -19.33 11.49
C ASP A 189 -8.09 -18.64 12.35
N SER A 190 -7.33 -19.46 13.07
CA SER A 190 -6.17 -19.05 13.85
C SER A 190 -4.93 -19.79 13.39
N HIS A 191 -3.77 -19.19 13.55
CA HIS A 191 -2.48 -19.86 13.39
C HIS A 191 -1.74 -19.93 14.73
N ILE A 192 -0.71 -20.77 14.78
CA ILE A 192 0.09 -20.97 15.98
C ILE A 192 1.36 -20.10 15.89
N ILE A 193 1.63 -19.39 16.97
CA ILE A 193 2.91 -18.71 17.21
C ILE A 193 3.60 -19.40 18.39
N ARG A 194 4.95 -19.49 18.36
CA ARG A 194 5.72 -20.12 19.42
C ARG A 194 6.42 -19.09 20.28
N PHE A 195 6.09 -19.12 21.57
CA PHE A 195 6.77 -18.31 22.57
C PHE A 195 7.98 -19.08 23.08
N SER A 196 9.12 -18.41 23.21
CA SER A 196 10.37 -18.97 23.67
C SER A 196 11.11 -17.99 24.58
N ARG A 197 12.23 -18.41 25.17
CA ARG A 197 13.07 -17.55 26.00
C ARG A 197 13.62 -16.34 25.22
N GLU A 198 13.95 -16.54 23.95
CA GLU A 198 14.49 -15.49 23.07
C GLU A 198 13.47 -15.10 22.01
N LEU A 199 13.23 -13.80 21.91
CA LEU A 199 12.30 -13.18 21.00
C LEU A 199 12.98 -12.03 20.25
N PHE A 200 12.37 -11.58 19.16
CA PHE A 200 12.70 -10.30 18.54
C PHE A 200 11.55 -9.31 18.74
N ILE A 201 11.89 -8.07 19.05
CA ILE A 201 10.96 -6.93 19.13
C ILE A 201 11.51 -5.79 18.27
N GLU A 202 10.67 -4.79 17.96
CA GLU A 202 11.13 -3.58 17.28
C GLU A 202 12.11 -2.79 18.16
N ALA A 203 13.20 -2.32 17.59
CA ALA A 203 14.16 -1.47 18.30
C ALA A 203 13.48 -0.23 18.90
N GLU A 204 12.50 0.34 18.18
CA GLU A 204 11.72 1.50 18.65
C GLU A 204 10.79 1.19 19.84
N ASP A 205 10.52 -0.08 20.13
CA ASP A 205 9.72 -0.50 21.28
C ASP A 205 10.50 -0.54 22.60
N PHE A 206 11.80 -0.30 22.56
CA PHE A 206 12.64 -0.15 23.74
C PHE A 206 13.30 1.23 23.81
N MET A 207 13.33 1.81 24.98
CA MET A 207 14.07 3.04 25.28
C MET A 207 14.54 3.00 26.75
N GLU A 208 15.85 3.18 26.97
CA GLU A 208 16.41 3.14 28.32
C GLU A 208 15.97 4.36 29.14
N ASP A 209 16.15 5.57 28.61
CA ASP A 209 15.71 6.82 29.21
C ASP A 209 14.45 7.35 28.49
N ALA A 210 13.28 6.86 28.89
CA ALA A 210 12.04 7.13 28.22
C ALA A 210 11.29 8.35 28.76
N PRO A 211 10.68 9.20 27.91
CA PRO A 211 9.82 10.29 28.36
C PRO A 211 8.53 9.77 29.01
N LYS A 212 7.89 10.58 29.88
CA LYS A 212 6.69 10.21 30.67
C LYS A 212 5.52 9.63 29.87
N LYS A 213 5.42 9.91 28.55
CA LYS A 213 4.34 9.42 27.68
C LYS A 213 4.77 8.27 26.77
N TYR A 214 5.89 7.64 27.02
CA TYR A 214 6.35 6.46 26.31
C TYR A 214 5.73 5.21 26.95
N PHE A 215 4.76 4.60 26.27
CA PHE A 215 4.01 3.43 26.76
C PHE A 215 4.52 2.14 26.11
N ARG A 216 5.83 1.97 26.02
CA ARG A 216 6.51 0.80 25.49
C ARG A 216 7.52 0.31 26.54
N MET A 217 8.49 -0.50 26.15
CA MET A 217 9.44 -1.12 27.08
C MET A 217 10.54 -0.14 27.54
N THR A 218 10.70 -0.02 28.84
CA THR A 218 11.80 0.71 29.49
C THR A 218 12.13 0.02 30.81
N PRO A 219 13.34 0.12 31.35
CA PRO A 219 13.71 -0.53 32.60
C PRO A 219 12.73 -0.26 33.74
N GLY A 220 12.27 -1.33 34.41
CA GLY A 220 11.30 -1.29 35.49
C GLY A 220 9.83 -1.21 35.06
N GLN A 221 9.52 -0.96 33.80
CA GLN A 221 8.12 -0.93 33.31
C GLN A 221 7.65 -2.28 32.80
N GLU A 222 6.33 -2.45 32.87
CA GLU A 222 5.63 -3.61 32.34
C GLU A 222 4.95 -3.29 31.02
N VAL A 223 5.06 -4.23 30.09
CA VAL A 223 4.32 -4.23 28.83
C VAL A 223 3.73 -5.61 28.57
N ARG A 224 2.63 -5.66 27.80
CA ARG A 224 2.09 -6.92 27.29
C ARG A 224 2.77 -7.27 25.97
N LEU A 225 3.32 -8.45 25.90
CA LEU A 225 3.60 -9.10 24.62
C LEU A 225 2.30 -9.58 24.02
N LYS A 226 1.99 -9.15 22.81
CA LYS A 226 0.67 -9.39 22.18
C LYS A 226 0.36 -10.89 22.12
N SER A 227 -0.84 -11.26 22.54
CA SER A 227 -1.31 -12.66 22.65
C SER A 227 -0.51 -13.56 23.59
N ALA A 228 0.45 -13.01 24.31
CA ALA A 228 1.30 -13.73 25.28
C ALA A 228 1.19 -13.12 26.68
N TYR A 229 2.29 -12.94 27.34
CA TYR A 229 2.42 -12.56 28.74
C TYR A 229 2.64 -11.06 28.94
N ILE A 230 2.43 -10.59 30.17
CA ILE A 230 3.00 -9.35 30.65
C ILE A 230 4.44 -9.62 31.06
N VAL A 231 5.34 -8.73 30.62
CA VAL A 231 6.76 -8.80 30.94
C VAL A 231 7.22 -7.48 31.55
N ARG A 232 8.15 -7.58 32.52
CA ARG A 232 8.82 -6.42 33.14
C ARG A 232 10.24 -6.33 32.61
N CYS A 233 10.60 -5.20 32.02
CA CYS A 233 11.96 -4.95 31.58
C CYS A 233 12.92 -4.81 32.78
N THR A 234 14.02 -5.56 32.75
CA THR A 234 15.03 -5.54 33.83
C THR A 234 16.31 -4.80 33.42
N GLY A 235 16.54 -4.59 32.12
CA GLY A 235 17.70 -3.87 31.60
C GLY A 235 17.99 -4.15 30.13
N CYS A 236 19.16 -3.72 29.70
CA CYS A 236 19.62 -3.96 28.32
C CYS A 236 21.16 -4.15 28.29
N LYS A 237 21.60 -4.68 27.14
CA LYS A 237 23.02 -4.77 26.78
C LYS A 237 23.28 -3.89 25.56
N LYS A 238 24.41 -3.18 25.60
CA LYS A 238 24.86 -2.32 24.51
C LYS A 238 26.14 -2.87 23.88
N ASP A 239 26.31 -2.58 22.60
CA ASP A 239 27.59 -2.81 21.91
C ASP A 239 28.63 -1.74 22.25
N ALA A 240 29.80 -1.82 21.61
CA ALA A 240 30.88 -0.88 21.80
C ALA A 240 30.54 0.56 21.37
N ASP A 241 29.60 0.73 20.48
CA ASP A 241 29.11 2.02 19.98
C ASP A 241 27.94 2.58 20.81
N GLY A 242 27.53 1.88 21.88
CA GLY A 242 26.47 2.28 22.79
C GLY A 242 25.07 1.97 22.25
N ARG A 243 24.93 1.20 21.17
CA ARG A 243 23.63 0.77 20.61
C ARG A 243 23.10 -0.41 21.41
N VAL A 244 21.80 -0.40 21.69
CA VAL A 244 21.12 -1.52 22.34
C VAL A 244 21.05 -2.70 21.37
N VAL A 245 21.62 -3.84 21.77
CA VAL A 245 21.62 -5.09 20.99
C VAL A 245 20.77 -6.18 21.62
N GLU A 246 20.51 -6.07 22.92
CA GLU A 246 19.75 -7.06 23.66
C GLU A 246 19.00 -6.39 24.82
N VAL A 247 17.75 -6.78 25.04
CA VAL A 247 16.90 -6.32 26.14
C VAL A 247 16.56 -7.52 27.02
N TYR A 248 16.53 -7.30 28.33
CA TYR A 248 16.19 -8.33 29.33
C TYR A 248 14.86 -8.03 29.96
N ALA A 249 14.06 -9.07 30.16
CA ALA A 249 12.79 -8.96 30.85
C ALA A 249 12.46 -10.25 31.63
N GLU A 250 11.57 -10.13 32.60
CA GLU A 250 10.96 -11.24 33.31
C GLU A 250 9.48 -11.30 32.96
N TYR A 251 8.95 -12.51 32.66
CA TYR A 251 7.54 -12.71 32.41
C TYR A 251 6.77 -13.11 33.69
N ASP A 252 5.51 -12.76 33.73
CA ASP A 252 4.57 -13.17 34.76
C ASP A 252 3.69 -14.32 34.19
N PRO A 253 3.90 -15.57 34.65
CA PRO A 253 3.27 -16.76 34.07
C PRO A 253 1.74 -16.79 34.24
N GLU A 254 1.19 -16.01 35.18
CA GLU A 254 -0.27 -15.95 35.43
C GLU A 254 -0.98 -15.00 34.46
N THR A 255 -0.23 -14.24 33.64
CA THR A 255 -0.78 -13.19 32.77
C THR A 255 -0.99 -13.61 31.32
N LEU A 256 -0.93 -14.90 30.99
CA LEU A 256 -1.17 -15.38 29.64
C LEU A 256 -2.50 -14.85 29.10
N SER A 257 -2.46 -14.24 27.93
CA SER A 257 -3.65 -13.68 27.27
C SER A 257 -4.74 -14.75 27.09
N GLY A 258 -5.99 -14.36 27.39
CA GLY A 258 -7.15 -15.27 27.31
C GLY A 258 -7.46 -16.01 28.60
N ARG A 259 -6.61 -15.96 29.63
CA ARG A 259 -6.95 -16.49 30.97
C ARG A 259 -7.70 -15.44 31.82
N PRO A 260 -8.59 -15.84 32.73
CA PRO A 260 -9.31 -14.90 33.62
C PRO A 260 -8.38 -13.97 34.39
N GLU A 261 -7.24 -14.50 34.86
CA GLU A 261 -6.22 -13.78 35.63
C GLU A 261 -5.45 -12.77 34.81
N SER A 262 -5.52 -12.89 33.47
CA SER A 262 -4.80 -11.99 32.53
C SER A 262 -5.40 -10.57 32.42
N ASN A 263 -6.48 -10.28 33.17
CA ASN A 263 -7.17 -8.98 33.10
C ASN A 263 -6.40 -7.81 33.71
N ARG A 264 -5.20 -8.01 34.23
CA ARG A 264 -4.33 -6.93 34.68
C ARG A 264 -3.97 -6.00 33.51
N LYS A 265 -4.38 -4.74 33.61
CA LYS A 265 -4.16 -3.74 32.57
C LYS A 265 -2.75 -3.17 32.66
N VAL A 266 -2.03 -3.21 31.56
CA VAL A 266 -0.77 -2.47 31.33
C VAL A 266 -0.98 -1.45 30.21
N LYS A 267 -0.21 -0.36 30.24
CA LYS A 267 -0.41 0.74 29.29
C LYS A 267 0.11 0.43 27.89
N GLY A 268 1.09 -0.47 27.76
CA GLY A 268 1.75 -0.81 26.50
C GLY A 268 1.48 -2.24 26.05
N THR A 269 1.25 -2.43 24.75
CA THR A 269 1.28 -3.73 24.08
C THR A 269 2.22 -3.64 22.89
N ILE A 270 3.20 -4.56 22.84
CA ILE A 270 4.15 -4.66 21.74
C ILE A 270 3.98 -6.00 21.01
N HIS A 271 4.32 -6.03 19.74
CA HIS A 271 4.37 -7.26 18.96
C HIS A 271 5.79 -7.85 19.02
N TRP A 272 5.89 -9.10 18.69
CA TRP A 272 7.12 -9.87 18.79
C TRP A 272 7.08 -11.05 17.83
N VAL A 273 8.24 -11.64 17.54
CA VAL A 273 8.39 -12.95 16.89
C VAL A 273 9.41 -13.78 17.65
N SER A 274 9.27 -15.10 17.60
CA SER A 274 10.23 -16.00 18.24
C SER A 274 11.58 -15.96 17.52
N ALA A 275 12.67 -15.92 18.28
CA ALA A 275 14.01 -15.95 17.69
C ALA A 275 14.37 -17.35 17.16
N THR A 276 13.67 -18.40 17.61
CA THR A 276 13.98 -19.80 17.28
C THR A 276 13.42 -20.24 15.93
N ASP A 277 12.30 -19.69 15.48
CA ASP A 277 11.61 -20.11 14.25
C ASP A 277 11.21 -18.99 13.31
N SER A 278 11.47 -17.72 13.68
CA SER A 278 11.24 -16.60 12.76
C SER A 278 12.11 -16.68 11.51
N VAL A 279 11.53 -16.29 10.38
CA VAL A 279 12.17 -16.29 9.07
C VAL A 279 12.61 -14.88 8.70
N GLU A 280 13.74 -14.78 8.02
CA GLU A 280 14.21 -13.50 7.47
C GLU A 280 13.43 -13.11 6.22
N ALA A 281 13.11 -11.83 6.10
CA ALA A 281 12.40 -11.28 4.94
C ALA A 281 12.92 -9.90 4.56
N GLU A 282 12.88 -9.58 3.27
CA GLU A 282 12.99 -8.23 2.77
C GLU A 282 11.64 -7.55 2.85
N VAL A 283 11.61 -6.32 3.34
CA VAL A 283 10.38 -5.51 3.40
C VAL A 283 10.62 -4.18 2.71
N ARG A 284 9.82 -3.91 1.67
CA ARG A 284 9.86 -2.68 0.89
C ARG A 284 8.81 -1.71 1.38
N LEU A 285 9.27 -0.62 1.97
CA LEU A 285 8.44 0.43 2.53
C LEU A 285 8.31 1.56 1.53
N TYR A 286 7.22 1.55 0.77
CA TYR A 286 6.94 2.59 -0.21
C TYR A 286 6.29 3.81 0.42
N ASP A 287 6.70 4.99 -0.01
CA ASP A 287 6.08 6.28 0.27
C ASP A 287 5.74 7.00 -1.05
N ARG A 288 5.30 8.25 -0.97
CA ARG A 288 4.97 9.08 -2.12
C ARG A 288 6.20 9.32 -2.98
N LEU A 289 6.06 9.18 -4.31
CA LEU A 289 7.17 9.34 -5.24
C LEU A 289 7.60 10.81 -5.36
N PHE A 290 6.67 11.75 -5.15
CA PHE A 290 6.92 13.18 -5.30
C PHE A 290 6.81 13.90 -3.95
N VAL A 291 7.63 14.96 -3.76
CA VAL A 291 7.63 15.79 -2.56
C VAL A 291 6.57 16.89 -2.61
N ASP A 292 6.25 17.40 -3.81
CA ASP A 292 5.27 18.47 -4.00
C ASP A 292 3.84 17.91 -4.05
N GLU A 293 2.90 18.61 -3.44
CA GLU A 293 1.48 18.24 -3.44
C GLU A 293 0.89 18.22 -4.86
N ASN A 294 1.31 19.16 -5.71
CA ASN A 294 0.95 19.21 -7.12
C ASN A 294 2.21 19.15 -8.00
N PRO A 295 2.75 17.93 -8.28
CA PRO A 295 3.98 17.79 -9.04
C PRO A 295 3.83 18.22 -10.50
N ALA A 296 2.62 18.26 -11.05
CA ALA A 296 2.37 18.73 -12.41
C ALA A 296 2.57 20.26 -12.52
N GLU A 297 2.14 21.01 -11.52
CA GLU A 297 2.34 22.46 -11.46
C GLU A 297 3.80 22.80 -11.13
N ALA A 298 4.34 22.18 -10.06
CA ALA A 298 5.72 22.39 -9.64
C ALA A 298 6.74 22.05 -10.76
N GLY A 299 6.42 21.08 -11.61
CA GLY A 299 7.25 20.69 -12.76
C GLY A 299 7.28 21.68 -13.93
N LYS A 300 6.60 22.83 -13.83
CA LYS A 300 6.79 23.97 -14.75
C LYS A 300 8.07 24.74 -14.43
N GLU A 301 8.51 24.73 -13.18
CA GLU A 301 9.67 25.46 -12.68
C GLU A 301 10.82 24.56 -12.25
N LYS A 302 10.51 23.33 -11.81
CA LYS A 302 11.47 22.34 -11.30
C LYS A 302 11.73 21.24 -12.32
N SER A 303 12.95 20.72 -12.32
CA SER A 303 13.29 19.49 -13.04
C SER A 303 12.61 18.26 -12.41
N LEU A 304 12.50 17.17 -13.16
CA LEU A 304 11.88 15.93 -12.65
C LEU A 304 12.60 15.39 -11.41
N SER A 305 13.94 15.46 -11.39
CA SER A 305 14.75 15.00 -10.27
C SER A 305 14.53 15.81 -8.98
N GLU A 306 14.27 17.10 -9.08
CA GLU A 306 13.97 17.97 -7.91
C GLU A 306 12.58 17.71 -7.32
N LEU A 307 11.68 17.14 -8.11
CA LEU A 307 10.33 16.77 -7.65
C LEU A 307 10.31 15.43 -6.92
N LEU A 308 11.33 14.57 -7.11
CA LEU A 308 11.34 13.23 -6.55
C LEU A 308 11.62 13.23 -5.05
N ASN A 309 10.91 12.38 -4.34
CA ASN A 309 11.17 12.07 -2.95
C ASN A 309 12.31 11.02 -2.86
N PRO A 310 13.48 11.37 -2.34
CA PRO A 310 14.59 10.43 -2.20
C PRO A 310 14.26 9.27 -1.26
N ASP A 311 13.35 9.47 -0.31
CA ASP A 311 12.91 8.48 0.67
C ASP A 311 11.63 7.72 0.23
N SER A 312 11.29 7.79 -1.06
CA SER A 312 10.08 7.14 -1.61
C SER A 312 10.11 5.62 -1.52
N LEU A 313 11.27 5.02 -1.31
CA LEU A 313 11.46 3.59 -1.07
C LEU A 313 12.56 3.37 -0.04
N ARG A 314 12.20 2.72 1.07
CA ARG A 314 13.15 2.17 2.04
C ARG A 314 13.08 0.65 2.02
N ILE A 315 14.21 0.00 1.79
CA ILE A 315 14.34 -1.47 1.81
C ILE A 315 14.90 -1.89 3.16
N VAL A 316 14.17 -2.76 3.85
CA VAL A 316 14.58 -3.42 5.08
C VAL A 316 14.95 -4.84 4.72
N THR A 317 16.21 -5.23 4.87
CA THR A 317 16.73 -6.52 4.39
C THR A 317 16.73 -7.63 5.44
N HIS A 318 16.59 -7.28 6.72
CA HIS A 318 16.73 -8.22 7.85
C HIS A 318 15.49 -8.22 8.76
N ALA A 319 14.31 -7.96 8.21
CA ALA A 319 13.09 -8.12 8.98
C ALA A 319 12.90 -9.58 9.41
N ARG A 320 12.30 -9.79 10.59
CA ARG A 320 11.96 -11.10 11.11
C ARG A 320 10.45 -11.28 11.07
N VAL A 321 9.99 -12.29 10.37
CA VAL A 321 8.56 -12.62 10.26
C VAL A 321 8.28 -13.98 10.91
N GLU A 322 7.08 -14.13 11.45
CA GLU A 322 6.66 -15.43 11.98
C GLU A 322 6.49 -16.48 10.87
N PRO A 323 6.57 -17.80 11.17
CA PRO A 323 6.48 -18.87 10.18
C PRO A 323 5.22 -18.84 9.31
N PHE A 324 4.09 -18.38 9.86
CA PHE A 324 2.84 -18.20 9.11
C PHE A 324 3.03 -17.29 7.88
N LEU A 325 3.81 -16.23 7.99
CA LEU A 325 4.09 -15.32 6.88
C LEU A 325 5.11 -15.91 5.87
N ALA A 326 5.85 -16.93 6.25
CA ALA A 326 6.72 -17.65 5.31
C ALA A 326 5.91 -18.45 4.27
N GLU A 327 4.66 -18.79 4.59
CA GLU A 327 3.73 -19.48 3.70
C GLU A 327 2.84 -18.52 2.89
N ALA A 328 3.15 -17.22 2.91
CA ALA A 328 2.40 -16.19 2.22
C ALA A 328 2.29 -16.45 0.72
N LYS A 329 1.13 -16.14 0.14
CA LYS A 329 0.84 -16.39 -1.28
C LYS A 329 0.60 -15.08 -2.03
N GLN A 330 0.90 -15.11 -3.32
CA GLN A 330 0.54 -14.05 -4.24
C GLN A 330 -0.99 -13.84 -4.27
N GLY A 331 -1.40 -12.59 -4.18
CA GLY A 331 -2.82 -12.22 -4.16
C GLY A 331 -3.48 -12.25 -2.79
N GLU A 332 -2.79 -12.70 -1.76
CA GLU A 332 -3.21 -12.56 -0.36
C GLU A 332 -2.65 -11.28 0.26
N TYR A 333 -3.35 -10.79 1.28
CA TYR A 333 -3.01 -9.55 1.97
C TYR A 333 -2.80 -9.82 3.45
N TYR A 334 -1.79 -9.15 4.01
CA TYR A 334 -1.38 -9.34 5.39
C TYR A 334 -1.35 -8.00 6.12
N GLN A 335 -1.76 -8.00 7.37
CA GLN A 335 -1.49 -6.90 8.27
C GLN A 335 -0.33 -7.28 9.17
N PHE A 336 0.84 -6.66 8.99
CA PHE A 336 1.88 -6.74 9.99
C PHE A 336 1.46 -5.92 11.21
N GLN A 337 1.37 -6.59 12.34
CA GLN A 337 0.83 -6.06 13.59
C GLN A 337 1.49 -4.72 13.95
N ARG A 338 0.67 -3.67 14.16
CA ARG A 338 1.11 -2.30 14.48
C ARG A 338 1.88 -1.56 13.37
N VAL A 339 2.23 -2.21 12.27
CA VAL A 339 3.09 -1.65 11.21
C VAL A 339 2.28 -1.16 10.01
N GLY A 340 1.50 -2.02 9.37
CA GLY A 340 0.77 -1.67 8.15
C GLY A 340 0.16 -2.88 7.46
N TYR A 341 -0.34 -2.64 6.25
CA TYR A 341 -0.81 -3.69 5.35
C TYR A 341 0.24 -3.98 4.29
N PHE A 342 0.39 -5.26 3.97
CA PHE A 342 1.44 -5.77 3.10
C PHE A 342 0.88 -6.84 2.15
N CYS A 343 1.57 -7.03 1.04
CA CYS A 343 1.39 -8.16 0.13
C CYS A 343 2.74 -8.74 -0.25
N LEU A 344 2.73 -10.00 -0.68
CA LEU A 344 3.94 -10.67 -1.19
C LEU A 344 4.29 -10.09 -2.57
N ASP A 345 5.54 -9.63 -2.75
CA ASP A 345 6.03 -9.13 -4.04
C ASP A 345 6.27 -10.30 -5.02
N PRO A 346 6.01 -10.13 -6.34
CA PRO A 346 6.36 -11.11 -7.35
C PRO A 346 7.84 -11.53 -7.39
N ASP A 347 8.76 -10.71 -6.87
CA ASP A 347 10.19 -11.05 -6.77
C ASP A 347 10.46 -12.07 -5.66
N SER A 348 9.47 -12.38 -4.82
CA SER A 348 9.61 -13.32 -3.69
C SER A 348 9.89 -14.74 -4.15
N ARG A 349 10.79 -15.42 -3.44
CA ARG A 349 11.15 -16.81 -3.63
C ARG A 349 11.16 -17.53 -2.28
N PRO A 350 11.10 -18.87 -2.25
CA PRO A 350 11.10 -19.63 -0.99
C PRO A 350 12.30 -19.35 -0.07
N ASP A 351 13.45 -19.01 -0.66
CA ASP A 351 14.69 -18.66 0.04
C ASP A 351 14.88 -17.15 0.23
N HIS A 352 13.99 -16.31 -0.30
CA HIS A 352 14.05 -14.86 -0.23
C HIS A 352 12.65 -14.25 -0.28
N LEU A 353 12.03 -14.10 0.87
CA LEU A 353 10.71 -13.49 0.99
C LEU A 353 10.81 -11.97 0.82
N VAL A 354 9.93 -11.41 0.00
CA VAL A 354 9.84 -9.96 -0.25
C VAL A 354 8.41 -9.49 -0.04
N PHE A 355 8.21 -8.57 0.89
CA PHE A 355 6.90 -7.96 1.16
C PHE A 355 6.87 -6.49 0.78
N ASN A 356 5.83 -6.08 0.09
CA ASN A 356 5.54 -4.69 -0.24
C ASN A 356 4.57 -4.09 0.75
N ARG A 357 4.91 -2.94 1.35
CA ARG A 357 3.94 -2.19 2.15
C ARG A 357 2.92 -1.53 1.22
N THR A 358 1.67 -1.95 1.34
CA THR A 358 0.54 -1.35 0.63
C THR A 358 0.20 0.02 1.21
N VAL A 359 -0.14 0.06 2.49
CA VAL A 359 -0.39 1.30 3.26
C VAL A 359 -0.01 1.12 4.73
N SER A 360 0.33 2.22 5.41
CA SER A 360 0.54 2.23 6.86
C SER A 360 -0.78 2.07 7.62
N LEU A 361 -0.73 1.65 8.90
CA LEU A 361 -1.93 1.65 9.77
C LEU A 361 -2.40 3.06 10.11
N LYS A 362 -1.50 4.04 10.12
CA LYS A 362 -1.84 5.42 10.45
C LYS A 362 -2.68 6.04 9.35
N ASP A 363 -3.94 6.30 9.66
CA ASP A 363 -4.88 6.94 8.76
C ASP A 363 -4.76 8.46 8.88
N THR A 364 -4.16 9.08 7.87
CA THR A 364 -3.99 10.54 7.82
C THR A 364 -5.27 11.25 7.42
N TRP A 365 -6.14 10.62 6.60
CA TRP A 365 -7.42 11.17 6.17
C TRP A 365 -8.37 11.43 7.34
N LYS A 366 -8.49 10.47 8.25
CA LYS A 366 -9.32 10.62 9.47
C LYS A 366 -8.84 11.74 10.41
N LYS A 367 -7.59 12.19 10.29
CA LYS A 367 -7.05 13.28 11.09
C LYS A 367 -7.38 14.66 10.53
N VAL A 368 -7.48 14.79 9.22
CA VAL A 368 -7.78 16.05 8.54
C VAL A 368 -9.26 16.40 8.68
N ASN A 369 -10.13 15.39 8.80
CA ASN A 369 -11.60 15.55 8.87
C ASN A 369 -12.16 15.43 10.31
N LYS A 370 -11.32 15.57 11.34
CA LYS A 370 -11.69 15.75 12.74
C LYS A 370 -11.39 17.18 13.18
#